data_96ddcd933dba9f554d3cf7fc5ac6b622
#
_entry.id   96ddcd933dba9f554d3cf7fc5ac6b622
#
_cell.length_a   1.000
_cell.length_b   1.000
_cell.length_c   1.000
_cell.angle_alpha   90.00
_cell.angle_beta   90.00
_cell.angle_gamma   90.00
#
_symmetry.space_group_name_H-M   'P 1'
#
loop_
_entity.id
_entity.type
_entity.pdbx_description
1 polymer ?
#
loop_
_entity_poly.entity_id
_entity_poly.type
_entity_poly.pdbx_seq_one_letter_code
_entity_poly.pdbx_strand_id
1 'polypeptide(L)'
;MSGAAVDTAVDLGGIALRNPVLTASGTFGYGTEFGPFLDLRRLGGFVAKSLTLAPRTGNLPARIHETPSGMLNAIGLENVGVDAFVREKLPEIPDGVPVVASVFGTAPADYAEACKRLTGVPK
;
A
#
# COMPACT_ATOMS: atom_id res chain seq x y z
N MET A 1 34.56 17.17 10.51
CA MET A 1 34.08 17.46 9.14
C MET A 1 32.59 17.29 9.13
N SER A 2 31.79 18.36 9.08
CA SER A 2 30.34 18.26 8.90
C SER A 2 30.10 17.93 7.43
N GLY A 3 29.85 16.67 7.12
CA GLY A 3 29.41 16.27 5.80
C GLY A 3 28.04 16.90 5.54
N ALA A 4 27.89 17.63 4.43
CA ALA A 4 26.59 18.09 4.00
C ALA A 4 25.67 16.87 3.84
N ALA A 5 24.49 16.92 4.46
CA ALA A 5 23.50 15.86 4.29
C ALA A 5 23.09 15.81 2.81
N VAL A 6 23.12 14.63 2.22
CA VAL A 6 22.67 14.44 0.84
C VAL A 6 21.16 14.63 0.82
N ASP A 7 20.69 15.54 -0.04
CA ASP A 7 19.27 15.69 -0.32
C ASP A 7 18.81 14.52 -1.18
N THR A 8 17.85 13.76 -0.67
CA THR A 8 17.27 12.58 -1.35
C THR A 8 15.84 12.82 -1.78
N ALA A 9 15.31 14.04 -1.63
CA ALA A 9 13.96 14.37 -2.06
C ALA A 9 13.78 14.18 -3.57
N VAL A 10 12.62 13.65 -3.97
CA VAL A 10 12.27 13.43 -5.38
C VAL A 10 10.82 13.84 -5.63
N ASP A 11 10.54 14.27 -6.85
CA ASP A 11 9.18 14.46 -7.35
C ASP A 11 8.78 13.27 -8.20
N LEU A 12 7.65 12.65 -7.85
CA LEU A 12 7.07 11.54 -8.61
C LEU A 12 5.77 12.00 -9.26
N GLY A 13 5.89 12.70 -10.40
CA GLY A 13 4.73 13.17 -11.16
C GLY A 13 3.83 14.13 -10.38
N GLY A 14 4.42 15.06 -9.62
CA GLY A 14 3.72 16.03 -8.78
C GLY A 14 3.51 15.59 -7.33
N ILE A 15 3.95 14.38 -6.97
CA ILE A 15 3.96 13.90 -5.57
C ILE A 15 5.35 14.10 -5.00
N ALA A 16 5.50 15.03 -4.05
CA ALA A 16 6.77 15.27 -3.38
C ALA A 16 7.07 14.15 -2.37
N LEU A 17 8.16 13.45 -2.58
CA LEU A 17 8.67 12.40 -1.71
C LEU A 17 9.95 12.85 -1.03
N ARG A 18 10.10 12.58 0.27
CA ARG A 18 11.33 12.93 1.01
C ARG A 18 12.58 12.12 0.61
N ASN A 19 12.35 10.98 -0.02
CA ASN A 19 13.38 10.10 -0.60
C ASN A 19 12.72 9.15 -1.61
N PRO A 20 13.48 8.45 -2.47
CA PRO A 20 12.92 7.60 -3.53
C PRO A 20 12.46 6.20 -3.05
N VAL A 21 12.46 5.92 -1.75
CA VAL A 21 12.11 4.59 -1.24
C VAL A 21 10.60 4.46 -1.08
N LEU A 22 10.01 3.57 -1.86
CA LEU A 22 8.60 3.19 -1.79
C LEU A 22 8.49 1.71 -1.45
N THR A 23 7.44 1.34 -0.74
CA THR A 23 7.09 -0.08 -0.59
C THR A 23 6.39 -0.60 -1.84
N ALA A 24 6.34 -1.93 -2.01
CA ALA A 24 5.61 -2.55 -3.11
C ALA A 24 4.27 -3.11 -2.61
N SER A 25 3.21 -2.92 -3.41
CA SER A 25 1.90 -3.54 -3.15
C SER A 25 2.02 -5.07 -3.04
N GLY A 26 1.24 -5.65 -2.14
CA GLY A 26 1.22 -7.09 -1.89
C GLY A 26 2.32 -7.64 -0.97
N THR A 27 3.36 -6.86 -0.68
CA THR A 27 4.47 -7.28 0.19
C THR A 27 4.53 -6.53 1.52
N PHE A 28 3.75 -5.48 1.68
CA PHE A 28 3.82 -4.58 2.84
C PHE A 28 2.46 -4.34 3.52
N GLY A 29 1.47 -5.16 3.25
CA GLY A 29 0.14 -5.06 3.87
C GLY A 29 -0.50 -3.68 3.76
N TYR A 30 -1.01 -3.18 4.88
CA TYR A 30 -1.51 -1.81 5.04
C TYR A 30 -0.51 -0.89 5.74
N GLY A 31 0.72 -1.37 5.96
CA GLY A 31 1.84 -0.60 6.51
C GLY A 31 1.95 -0.65 8.03
N THR A 32 0.86 -0.59 8.75
CA THR A 32 0.84 -0.53 10.22
C THR A 32 1.32 -1.83 10.87
N GLU A 33 1.19 -2.95 10.19
CA GLU A 33 1.71 -4.25 10.61
C GLU A 33 3.23 -4.25 10.83
N PHE A 34 3.94 -3.34 10.16
CA PHE A 34 5.40 -3.20 10.26
C PHE A 34 5.84 -2.13 11.27
N GLY A 35 4.90 -1.44 11.92
CA GLY A 35 5.18 -0.40 12.91
C GLY A 35 6.23 -0.76 13.98
N PRO A 36 6.26 -2.00 14.52
CA PRO A 36 7.29 -2.42 15.46
C PRO A 36 8.71 -2.48 14.89
N PHE A 37 8.85 -2.57 13.57
CA PHE A 37 10.14 -2.75 12.88
C PHE A 37 10.58 -1.53 12.09
N LEU A 38 9.64 -0.69 11.64
CA LEU A 38 9.92 0.43 10.75
C LEU A 38 8.97 1.60 11.01
N ASP A 39 9.54 2.77 11.26
CA ASP A 39 8.78 4.02 11.23
C ASP A 39 8.50 4.40 9.76
N LEU A 40 7.22 4.35 9.37
CA LEU A 40 6.78 4.66 8.00
C LEU A 40 7.20 6.07 7.55
N ARG A 41 7.37 7.02 8.47
CA ARG A 41 7.84 8.38 8.17
C ARG A 41 9.27 8.42 7.59
N ARG A 42 10.02 7.33 7.67
CA ARG A 42 11.35 7.20 7.06
C ARG A 42 11.29 6.86 5.57
N LEU A 43 10.14 6.40 5.07
CA LEU A 43 9.92 6.10 3.66
C LEU A 43 9.59 7.39 2.88
N GLY A 44 9.84 7.38 1.58
CA GLY A 44 9.33 8.39 0.65
C GLY A 44 7.82 8.30 0.48
N GLY A 45 7.30 7.09 0.53
CA GLY A 45 5.88 6.80 0.48
C GLY A 45 5.59 5.32 0.68
N PHE A 46 4.32 4.99 0.69
CA PHE A 46 3.85 3.65 0.96
C PHE A 46 2.79 3.23 -0.07
N VAL A 47 2.98 2.06 -0.69
CA VAL A 47 2.00 1.48 -1.61
C VAL A 47 1.21 0.42 -0.86
N ALA A 48 -0.09 0.68 -0.65
CA ALA A 48 -0.98 -0.20 0.08
C ALA A 48 -1.26 -1.51 -0.67
N LYS A 49 -1.69 -2.52 0.08
CA LYS A 49 -2.26 -3.75 -0.47
C LYS A 49 -3.41 -3.42 -1.42
N SER A 50 -3.49 -4.14 -2.54
CA SER A 50 -4.54 -3.91 -3.54
C SER A 50 -5.94 -4.07 -2.94
N LEU A 51 -6.79 -3.10 -3.22
CA LEU A 51 -8.15 -2.97 -2.71
C LEU A 51 -9.16 -3.29 -3.81
N THR A 52 -10.21 -3.99 -3.46
CA THR A 52 -11.42 -4.15 -4.26
C THR A 52 -12.56 -3.31 -3.66
N LEU A 53 -13.62 -3.06 -4.42
CA LEU A 53 -14.79 -2.32 -3.90
C LEU A 53 -15.35 -2.97 -2.64
N ALA A 54 -15.64 -4.27 -2.70
CA ALA A 54 -16.06 -5.07 -1.56
C ALA A 54 -14.85 -5.82 -0.97
N PRO A 55 -14.87 -6.17 0.33
CA PRO A 55 -13.83 -6.99 0.93
C PRO A 55 -13.75 -8.38 0.27
N ARG A 56 -12.54 -8.97 0.25
CA ARG A 56 -12.30 -10.33 -0.24
C ARG A 56 -11.55 -11.14 0.80
N THR A 57 -12.05 -12.32 1.08
CA THR A 57 -11.44 -13.28 2.04
C THR A 57 -10.23 -14.02 1.45
N GLY A 58 -10.02 -13.91 0.12
CA GLY A 58 -8.99 -14.67 -0.56
C GLY A 58 -9.31 -16.17 -0.67
N ASN A 59 -8.28 -16.93 -1.04
CA ASN A 59 -8.39 -18.39 -1.17
C ASN A 59 -8.21 -19.08 0.20
N LEU A 60 -8.77 -20.28 0.33
CA LEU A 60 -8.52 -21.14 1.49
C LEU A 60 -7.05 -21.62 1.54
N PRO A 61 -6.49 -21.91 2.72
CA PRO A 61 -5.21 -22.63 2.84
C PRO A 61 -5.30 -24.07 2.23
N ALA A 62 -4.18 -24.67 1.69
CA ALA A 62 -2.84 -24.07 1.64
C ALA A 62 -2.70 -23.18 0.39
N ARG A 63 -2.31 -21.96 0.58
CA ARG A 63 -2.18 -20.94 -0.49
C ARG A 63 -0.76 -20.41 -0.69
N ILE A 64 0.19 -21.04 -0.04
CA ILE A 64 1.63 -20.83 -0.21
C ILE A 64 2.29 -22.20 -0.33
N HIS A 65 3.21 -22.34 -1.28
CA HIS A 65 3.99 -23.55 -1.50
C HIS A 65 5.45 -23.17 -1.79
N GLU A 66 6.38 -23.74 -0.99
CA GLU A 66 7.80 -23.56 -1.23
C GLU A 66 8.27 -24.41 -2.41
N THR A 67 9.23 -23.88 -3.16
CA THR A 67 9.92 -24.55 -4.25
C THR A 67 11.43 -24.51 -4.01
N PRO A 68 12.26 -25.35 -4.70
CA PRO A 68 13.71 -25.32 -4.48
C PRO A 68 14.37 -23.96 -4.70
N SER A 69 13.77 -23.06 -5.46
CA SER A 69 14.34 -21.75 -5.83
C SER A 69 13.44 -20.57 -5.49
N GLY A 70 12.37 -20.77 -4.71
CA GLY A 70 11.44 -19.68 -4.39
C GLY A 70 10.15 -20.17 -3.78
N MET A 71 9.06 -19.46 -4.09
CA MET A 71 7.75 -19.69 -3.50
C MET A 71 6.65 -19.43 -4.54
N LEU A 72 5.65 -20.28 -4.57
CA LEU A 72 4.39 -20.06 -5.27
C LEU A 72 3.34 -19.60 -4.26
N ASN A 73 2.46 -18.69 -4.68
CA ASN A 73 1.33 -18.31 -3.85
C ASN A 73 0.04 -18.19 -4.67
N ALA A 74 -1.08 -18.40 -3.99
CA ALA A 74 -2.44 -18.20 -4.50
C ALA A 74 -3.29 -17.54 -3.41
N ILE A 75 -2.88 -16.36 -2.95
CA ILE A 75 -3.56 -15.63 -1.85
C ILE A 75 -4.99 -15.24 -2.23
N GLY A 76 -5.28 -14.96 -3.50
CA GLY A 76 -6.63 -14.64 -3.97
C GLY A 76 -7.06 -13.21 -3.69
N LEU A 77 -6.10 -12.27 -3.64
CA LEU A 77 -6.38 -10.84 -3.41
C LEU A 77 -7.16 -10.55 -2.12
N GLU A 78 -6.87 -11.27 -1.05
CA GLU A 78 -7.45 -10.98 0.26
C GLU A 78 -7.23 -9.51 0.63
N ASN A 79 -8.32 -8.79 0.93
CA ASN A 79 -8.26 -7.39 1.31
C ASN A 79 -9.56 -6.95 1.99
N VAL A 80 -9.50 -5.82 2.71
CA VAL A 80 -10.63 -5.29 3.50
C VAL A 80 -11.65 -4.50 2.68
N GLY A 81 -11.38 -4.26 1.39
CA GLY A 81 -12.20 -3.37 0.55
C GLY A 81 -11.90 -1.89 0.78
N VAL A 82 -12.31 -1.05 -0.19
CA VAL A 82 -12.03 0.39 -0.19
C VAL A 82 -12.60 1.09 1.04
N ASP A 83 -13.86 0.82 1.38
CA ASP A 83 -14.54 1.55 2.46
C ASP A 83 -13.91 1.27 3.84
N ALA A 84 -13.58 0.02 4.12
CA ALA A 84 -12.91 -0.34 5.37
C ALA A 84 -11.46 0.18 5.40
N PHE A 85 -10.77 0.18 4.28
CA PHE A 85 -9.44 0.79 4.20
C PHE A 85 -9.47 2.27 4.58
N VAL A 86 -10.37 3.04 3.99
CA VAL A 86 -10.50 4.49 4.27
C VAL A 86 -10.88 4.74 5.74
N ARG A 87 -11.82 3.97 6.26
CA ARG A 87 -12.34 4.18 7.62
C ARG A 87 -11.42 3.69 8.73
N GLU A 88 -10.72 2.58 8.50
CA GLU A 88 -10.03 1.84 9.57
C GLU A 88 -8.51 1.81 9.40
N LYS A 89 -8.01 1.63 8.16
CA LYS A 89 -6.57 1.45 7.92
C LYS A 89 -5.84 2.75 7.64
N LEU A 90 -6.42 3.59 6.81
CA LEU A 90 -5.80 4.85 6.43
C LEU A 90 -5.54 5.79 7.64
N PRO A 91 -6.45 5.92 8.63
CA PRO A 91 -6.19 6.73 9.82
C PRO A 91 -5.03 6.25 10.70
N GLU A 92 -4.68 4.95 10.63
CA GLU A 92 -3.58 4.39 11.41
C GLU A 92 -2.20 4.77 10.83
N ILE A 93 -2.13 5.19 9.56
CA ILE A 93 -0.89 5.59 8.91
C ILE A 93 -0.49 6.98 9.41
N PRO A 94 0.77 7.21 9.78
CA PRO A 94 1.22 8.51 10.28
C PRO A 94 1.02 9.65 9.26
N ASP A 95 0.67 10.83 9.73
CA ASP A 95 0.54 12.02 8.88
C ASP A 95 1.85 12.35 8.15
N GLY A 96 1.71 12.87 6.94
CA GLY A 96 2.83 13.27 6.09
C GLY A 96 3.56 12.10 5.41
N VAL A 97 3.01 10.88 5.48
CA VAL A 97 3.47 9.73 4.67
C VAL A 97 2.58 9.65 3.43
N PRO A 98 3.11 9.88 2.22
CA PRO A 98 2.36 9.69 0.99
C PRO A 98 1.87 8.25 0.84
N VAL A 99 0.57 8.09 0.61
CA VAL A 99 -0.07 6.78 0.45
C VAL A 99 -0.54 6.59 -0.98
N VAL A 100 -0.08 5.54 -1.63
CA VAL A 100 -0.53 5.12 -2.95
C VAL A 100 -1.49 3.94 -2.78
N ALA A 101 -2.77 4.16 -3.04
CA ALA A 101 -3.76 3.09 -3.03
C ALA A 101 -3.69 2.29 -4.33
N SER A 102 -3.35 1.00 -4.22
CA SER A 102 -3.47 0.05 -5.32
C SER A 102 -4.91 -0.44 -5.41
N VAL A 103 -5.51 -0.44 -6.60
CA VAL A 103 -6.90 -0.88 -6.80
C VAL A 103 -6.98 -2.02 -7.81
N PHE A 104 -7.93 -2.93 -7.59
CA PHE A 104 -8.25 -4.02 -8.47
C PHE A 104 -9.76 -4.09 -8.71
N GLY A 105 -10.15 -4.27 -9.96
CA GLY A 105 -11.53 -4.50 -10.39
C GLY A 105 -11.60 -5.58 -11.44
N THR A 106 -12.78 -6.14 -11.66
CA THR A 106 -13.07 -7.13 -12.71
C THR A 106 -13.67 -6.47 -13.96
N ALA A 107 -14.17 -5.26 -13.81
CA ALA A 107 -14.71 -4.44 -14.88
C ALA A 107 -14.20 -2.99 -14.77
N PRO A 108 -14.17 -2.22 -15.87
CA PRO A 108 -13.75 -0.81 -15.82
C PRO A 108 -14.54 0.03 -14.80
N ALA A 109 -15.81 -0.27 -14.61
CA ALA A 109 -16.66 0.41 -13.63
C ALA A 109 -16.16 0.24 -12.18
N ASP A 110 -15.57 -0.92 -11.84
CA ASP A 110 -15.03 -1.18 -10.51
C ASP A 110 -13.86 -0.25 -10.20
N TYR A 111 -12.97 -0.05 -11.17
CA TYR A 111 -11.84 0.90 -11.02
C TYR A 111 -12.33 2.33 -10.87
N ALA A 112 -13.28 2.75 -11.70
CA ALA A 112 -13.84 4.09 -11.63
C ALA A 112 -14.49 4.38 -10.28
N GLU A 113 -15.28 3.44 -9.76
CA GLU A 113 -15.96 3.60 -8.47
C GLU A 113 -14.95 3.55 -7.31
N ALA A 114 -13.96 2.65 -7.35
CA ALA A 114 -12.91 2.60 -6.34
C ALA A 114 -12.11 3.91 -6.28
N CYS A 115 -11.69 4.44 -7.43
CA CYS A 115 -10.99 5.72 -7.50
C CYS A 115 -11.87 6.87 -6.99
N LYS A 116 -13.14 6.89 -7.33
CA LYS A 116 -14.10 7.91 -6.85
C LYS A 116 -14.18 7.91 -5.31
N ARG A 117 -14.25 6.75 -4.67
CA ARG A 117 -14.31 6.65 -3.20
C ARG A 117 -13.00 7.03 -2.52
N LEU A 118 -11.87 6.88 -3.20
CA LEU A 118 -10.55 7.28 -2.70
C LEU A 118 -10.24 8.76 -2.96
N THR A 119 -10.90 9.39 -3.94
CA THR A 119 -10.66 10.80 -4.28
C THR A 119 -11.14 11.72 -3.17
N GLY A 120 -10.28 12.66 -2.77
CA GLY A 120 -10.61 13.67 -1.75
C GLY A 120 -10.57 13.15 -0.31
N VAL A 121 -10.14 11.92 -0.11
CA VAL A 121 -9.88 11.40 1.25
C VAL A 121 -8.61 12.07 1.77
N PRO A 122 -8.70 12.85 2.87
CA PRO A 122 -7.52 13.54 3.41
C PRO A 122 -6.54 12.53 4.01
N LYS A 123 -5.24 12.76 3.72
CA LYS A 123 -4.14 12.09 4.38
C LYS A 123 -2.86 12.93 4.32
#